data_6db115e7c5b87bb6c2bba01970346f83
#
_entry.id   6db115e7c5b87bb6c2bba01970346f83
#
_cell.length_a   1.000
_cell.length_b   1.000
_cell.length_c   1.000
_cell.angle_alpha   90.00
_cell.angle_beta   90.00
_cell.angle_gamma   90.00
#
_symmetry.space_group_name_H-M   'P 1'
#
loop_
_entity.id
_entity.type
_entity.pdbx_description
1 polymer ?
#
loop_
_entity_poly.entity_id
_entity_poly.type
_entity_poly.pdbx_seq_one_letter_code
_entity_poly.pdbx_strand_id
1 'polypeptide(L)'
;MPTITDTNSKPKGGWWALSPLMVFLCLYLVTSLLVNDFYKVPITVAFLLSSCYAIAITRRLNLEQRIYQFSVGASNKNIMLMVWIFILAGAFAQSAKQMGAIDATVNLTLHILPDNLLLAGIFIAACFISLSIGTSVGTIVALTPVAVGLAEKTGTDLPYMVAIVVGGSFFGDNLSFISDTTIASTKTQDCVMRDKFRVNFSIVVPAAILVLCLYVFQGLSVSAPAQVQTIEWIKVIPYLIVLGTAVAGVNVMLVLLL
;
A
#
# COMPACT_ATOMS: atom_id res chain seq x y z
N MET A 1 4.15 21.55 35.18
CA MET A 1 3.15 20.72 34.47
C MET A 1 1.91 21.58 34.28
N PRO A 2 1.55 21.97 33.06
CA PRO A 2 0.28 22.69 32.86
C PRO A 2 -0.85 21.67 32.91
N THR A 3 -1.82 21.94 33.77
CA THR A 3 -3.07 21.21 33.94
C THR A 3 -3.82 21.11 32.62
N ILE A 4 -4.04 19.87 32.18
CA ILE A 4 -4.90 19.54 31.04
C ILE A 4 -6.33 19.87 31.47
N THR A 5 -6.85 21.02 31.07
CA THR A 5 -8.28 21.30 31.17
C THR A 5 -9.01 20.40 30.17
N ASP A 6 -9.71 19.44 30.70
CA ASP A 6 -10.68 18.57 30.03
C ASP A 6 -11.80 19.44 29.43
N THR A 7 -11.62 19.88 28.21
CA THR A 7 -12.72 20.47 27.44
C THR A 7 -13.32 19.39 26.55
N ASN A 8 -14.33 18.74 27.07
CA ASN A 8 -15.19 17.75 26.40
C ASN A 8 -16.10 18.39 25.32
N SER A 9 -15.61 19.39 24.63
CA SER A 9 -16.26 19.97 23.44
C SER A 9 -15.62 19.36 22.20
N LYS A 10 -16.32 18.45 21.55
CA LYS A 10 -15.96 17.99 20.19
C LYS A 10 -15.69 19.22 19.33
N PRO A 11 -14.49 19.39 18.77
CA PRO A 11 -14.21 20.55 17.92
C PRO A 11 -15.17 20.52 16.75
N LYS A 12 -15.98 21.58 16.60
CA LYS A 12 -16.81 21.75 15.41
C LYS A 12 -15.88 21.87 14.21
N GLY A 13 -15.81 20.81 13.40
CA GLY A 13 -15.04 20.80 12.17
C GLY A 13 -15.53 21.93 11.24
N GLY A 14 -14.69 22.91 11.00
CA GLY A 14 -14.98 23.95 10.02
C GLY A 14 -14.34 23.62 8.68
N TRP A 15 -14.94 24.02 7.58
CA TRP A 15 -14.37 23.88 6.22
C TRP A 15 -12.94 24.44 6.12
N TRP A 16 -12.58 25.42 6.92
CA TRP A 16 -11.23 25.97 7.02
C TRP A 16 -10.17 24.95 7.47
N ALA A 17 -10.56 23.93 8.21
CA ALA A 17 -9.65 22.85 8.60
C ALA A 17 -9.17 22.00 7.42
N LEU A 18 -9.90 22.01 6.30
CA LEU A 18 -9.53 21.33 5.04
C LEU A 18 -8.62 22.19 4.14
N SER A 19 -8.46 23.48 4.45
CA SER A 19 -7.68 24.39 3.60
C SER A 19 -6.21 23.97 3.40
N PRO A 20 -5.48 23.36 4.36
CA PRO A 20 -4.14 22.85 4.12
C PRO A 20 -4.10 21.74 3.06
N LEU A 21 -5.12 20.86 3.03
CA LEU A 21 -5.24 19.84 2.00
C LEU A 21 -5.47 20.45 0.61
N MET A 22 -6.33 21.47 0.54
CA MET A 22 -6.55 22.20 -0.71
C MET A 22 -5.30 22.93 -1.19
N VAL A 23 -4.55 23.54 -0.27
CA VAL A 23 -3.25 24.17 -0.59
C VAL A 23 -2.26 23.14 -1.13
N PHE A 24 -2.16 21.96 -0.50
CA PHE A 24 -1.33 20.87 -0.99
C PHE A 24 -1.72 20.47 -2.42
N LEU A 25 -3.00 20.17 -2.65
CA LEU A 25 -3.50 19.75 -3.95
C LEU A 25 -3.26 20.82 -5.03
N CYS A 26 -3.57 22.08 -4.73
CA CYS A 26 -3.36 23.18 -5.67
C CYS A 26 -1.87 23.39 -5.98
N LEU A 27 -1.00 23.42 -4.96
CA LEU A 27 0.45 23.56 -5.17
C LEU A 27 1.01 22.42 -6.03
N TYR A 28 0.70 21.18 -5.67
CA TYR A 28 1.21 20.01 -6.40
C TYR A 28 0.68 19.95 -7.82
N LEU A 29 -0.64 20.15 -8.01
CA LEU A 29 -1.27 20.14 -9.34
C LEU A 29 -0.73 21.26 -10.24
N VAL A 30 -0.74 22.50 -9.75
CA VAL A 30 -0.30 23.66 -10.55
C VAL A 30 1.18 23.53 -10.93
N THR A 31 2.04 23.19 -9.98
CA THR A 31 3.47 23.02 -10.26
C THR A 31 3.73 21.88 -11.21
N SER A 32 3.04 20.74 -11.07
CA SER A 32 3.17 19.59 -11.98
C SER A 32 2.69 19.90 -13.40
N LEU A 33 1.62 20.67 -13.55
CA LEU A 33 1.14 21.12 -14.85
C LEU A 33 2.09 22.13 -15.49
N LEU A 34 2.67 23.06 -14.73
CA LEU A 34 3.64 24.02 -15.25
C LEU A 34 4.94 23.36 -15.71
N VAL A 35 5.38 22.31 -15.01
CA VAL A 35 6.58 21.53 -15.37
C VAL A 35 6.24 20.47 -16.43
N ASN A 36 4.94 20.22 -16.69
CA ASN A 36 4.41 19.17 -17.55
C ASN A 36 4.93 17.76 -17.20
N ASP A 37 5.18 17.54 -15.90
CA ASP A 37 5.67 16.25 -15.38
C ASP A 37 5.38 16.15 -13.88
N PHE A 38 4.54 15.19 -13.50
CA PHE A 38 4.19 14.96 -12.10
C PHE A 38 5.34 14.34 -11.28
N TYR A 39 6.26 13.65 -11.89
CA TYR A 39 7.38 12.99 -11.19
C TYR A 39 8.56 13.93 -10.92
N LYS A 40 8.68 15.03 -11.66
CA LYS A 40 9.73 16.03 -11.43
C LYS A 40 9.46 16.95 -10.25
N VAL A 41 8.20 17.07 -9.83
CA VAL A 41 7.82 17.91 -8.70
C VAL A 41 7.97 17.12 -7.39
N PRO A 42 8.86 17.54 -6.46
CA PRO A 42 9.03 16.84 -5.20
C PRO A 42 7.78 17.00 -4.33
N ILE A 43 6.97 15.95 -4.24
CA ILE A 43 5.74 15.93 -3.44
C ILE A 43 5.98 16.31 -1.98
N THR A 44 7.16 16.00 -1.43
CA THR A 44 7.59 16.36 -0.07
C THR A 44 7.63 17.86 0.15
N VAL A 45 8.02 18.65 -0.86
CA VAL A 45 8.04 20.11 -0.79
C VAL A 45 6.61 20.65 -0.70
N ALA A 46 5.69 20.14 -1.50
CA ALA A 46 4.27 20.53 -1.43
C ALA A 46 3.66 20.19 -0.06
N PHE A 47 4.01 19.02 0.53
CA PHE A 47 3.59 18.67 1.89
C PHE A 47 4.19 19.58 2.95
N LEU A 48 5.47 19.94 2.87
CA LEU A 48 6.10 20.87 3.81
C LEU A 48 5.44 22.24 3.77
N LEU A 49 5.23 22.81 2.59
CA LEU A 49 4.57 24.11 2.43
C LEU A 49 3.14 24.09 2.98
N SER A 50 2.39 23.04 2.68
CA SER A 50 1.04 22.85 3.23
C SER A 50 1.04 22.69 4.75
N SER A 51 2.03 22.01 5.32
CA SER A 51 2.20 21.88 6.77
C SER A 51 2.53 23.20 7.44
N CYS A 52 3.44 23.99 6.84
CA CYS A 52 3.73 25.36 7.30
C CYS A 52 2.49 26.25 7.25
N TYR A 53 1.71 26.14 6.18
CA TYR A 53 0.43 26.85 6.06
C TYR A 53 -0.55 26.42 7.16
N ALA A 54 -0.69 25.12 7.45
CA ALA A 54 -1.56 24.60 8.51
C ALA A 54 -1.20 25.18 9.88
N ILE A 55 0.09 25.27 10.21
CA ILE A 55 0.58 25.88 11.43
C ILE A 55 0.28 27.39 11.45
N ALA A 56 0.44 28.07 10.32
CA ALA A 56 0.25 29.52 10.21
C ALA A 56 -1.22 29.96 10.39
N ILE A 57 -2.19 29.22 9.82
CA ILE A 57 -3.61 29.58 9.89
C ILE A 57 -4.24 29.35 11.27
N THR A 58 -3.60 28.58 12.13
CA THR A 58 -4.11 28.26 13.46
C THR A 58 -3.91 29.43 14.42
N ARG A 59 -4.77 30.47 14.34
CA ARG A 59 -4.57 31.77 15.02
C ARG A 59 -4.89 31.80 16.52
N ARG A 60 -5.57 30.78 17.07
CA ARG A 60 -6.02 30.76 18.48
C ARG A 60 -4.96 30.25 19.47
N LEU A 61 -3.84 29.77 18.99
CA LEU A 61 -2.77 29.18 19.78
C LEU A 61 -1.47 29.95 19.56
N ASN A 62 -0.57 29.97 20.54
CA ASN A 62 0.79 30.44 20.33
C ASN A 62 1.59 29.47 19.44
N LEU A 63 2.74 29.89 18.92
CA LEU A 63 3.52 29.08 17.98
C LEU A 63 3.92 27.71 18.56
N GLU A 64 4.35 27.68 19.81
CA GLU A 64 4.74 26.44 20.50
C GLU A 64 3.57 25.46 20.60
N GLN A 65 2.40 25.94 20.98
CA GLN A 65 1.18 25.13 21.05
C GLN A 65 0.73 24.60 19.67
N ARG A 66 0.90 25.39 18.61
CA ARG A 66 0.60 24.96 17.23
C ARG A 66 1.51 23.83 16.79
N ILE A 67 2.82 23.98 17.03
CA ILE A 67 3.83 22.95 16.72
C ILE A 67 3.55 21.69 17.54
N TYR A 68 3.20 21.84 18.82
CA TYR A 68 2.84 20.70 19.66
C TYR A 68 1.61 19.96 19.12
N GLN A 69 0.54 20.66 18.78
CA GLN A 69 -0.68 20.05 18.21
C GLN A 69 -0.40 19.36 16.86
N PHE A 70 0.43 19.96 16.02
CA PHE A 70 0.87 19.34 14.77
C PHE A 70 1.65 18.06 15.03
N SER A 71 2.56 18.08 15.99
CA SER A 71 3.36 16.90 16.39
C SER A 71 2.49 15.78 16.98
N VAL A 72 1.49 16.12 17.79
CA VAL A 72 0.50 15.15 18.31
C VAL A 72 -0.28 14.50 17.16
N GLY A 73 -0.69 15.30 16.16
CA GLY A 73 -1.33 14.77 14.96
C GLY A 73 -0.43 13.83 14.17
N ALA A 74 0.84 14.19 13.97
CA ALA A 74 1.84 13.39 13.27
C ALA A 74 2.20 12.10 14.01
N SER A 75 2.15 12.10 15.35
CA SER A 75 2.41 10.92 16.19
C SER A 75 1.22 9.96 16.33
N ASN A 76 0.16 10.15 15.52
CA ASN A 76 -0.96 9.22 15.52
C ASN A 76 -0.50 7.78 15.30
N LYS A 77 -1.04 6.85 16.09
CA LYS A 77 -0.66 5.43 16.07
C LYS A 77 -0.66 4.82 14.66
N ASN A 78 -1.66 5.14 13.84
CA ASN A 78 -1.78 4.59 12.49
C ASN A 78 -0.71 5.16 11.55
N ILE A 79 -0.41 6.47 11.68
CA ILE A 79 0.66 7.11 10.90
C ILE A 79 2.00 6.51 11.26
N MET A 80 2.30 6.37 12.55
CA MET A 80 3.54 5.78 13.02
C MET A 80 3.67 4.31 12.62
N LEU A 81 2.58 3.54 12.63
CA LEU A 81 2.56 2.18 12.13
C LEU A 81 2.96 2.10 10.65
N MET A 82 2.40 2.98 9.80
CA MET A 82 2.75 3.03 8.38
C MET A 82 4.22 3.41 8.18
N VAL A 83 4.76 4.37 8.93
CA VAL A 83 6.18 4.75 8.87
C VAL A 83 7.08 3.54 9.17
N TRP A 84 6.78 2.78 10.23
CA TRP A 84 7.52 1.58 10.58
C TRP A 84 7.41 0.50 9.50
N ILE A 85 6.22 0.26 8.96
CA ILE A 85 6.02 -0.69 7.86
C ILE A 85 6.92 -0.33 6.67
N PHE A 86 6.94 0.94 6.25
CA PHE A 86 7.77 1.35 5.10
C PHE A 86 9.28 1.23 5.39
N ILE A 87 9.73 1.55 6.61
CA ILE A 87 11.15 1.38 6.99
C ILE A 87 11.53 -0.11 6.94
N LEU A 88 10.75 -0.96 7.60
CA LEU A 88 11.02 -2.40 7.64
C LEU A 88 10.91 -3.05 6.26
N ALA A 89 9.97 -2.61 5.46
CA ALA A 89 9.80 -3.04 4.09
C ALA A 89 11.00 -2.70 3.21
N GLY A 90 11.52 -1.48 3.33
CA GLY A 90 12.74 -1.08 2.63
C GLY A 90 13.94 -1.92 3.04
N ALA A 91 14.09 -2.18 4.35
CA ALA A 91 15.15 -3.04 4.88
C ALA A 91 15.02 -4.49 4.36
N PHE A 92 13.81 -5.07 4.42
CA PHE A 92 13.52 -6.40 3.88
C PHE A 92 13.83 -6.49 2.38
N ALA A 93 13.30 -5.55 1.58
CA ALA A 93 13.51 -5.54 0.13
C ALA A 93 15.00 -5.44 -0.24
N GLN A 94 15.76 -4.61 0.45
CA GLN A 94 17.20 -4.47 0.23
C GLN A 94 17.96 -5.73 0.63
N SER A 95 17.64 -6.33 1.77
CA SER A 95 18.22 -7.60 2.22
C SER A 95 17.91 -8.74 1.26
N ALA A 96 16.64 -8.88 0.85
CA ALA A 96 16.20 -9.88 -0.11
C ALA A 96 16.90 -9.72 -1.47
N LYS A 97 17.12 -8.48 -1.92
CA LYS A 97 17.87 -8.18 -3.15
C LYS A 97 19.33 -8.62 -3.03
N GLN A 98 20.00 -8.26 -1.94
CA GLN A 98 21.41 -8.62 -1.72
C GLN A 98 21.65 -10.12 -1.60
N MET A 99 20.69 -10.86 -0.98
CA MET A 99 20.74 -12.32 -0.88
C MET A 99 20.39 -13.04 -2.20
N GLY A 100 19.88 -12.33 -3.21
CA GLY A 100 19.35 -12.91 -4.43
C GLY A 100 18.00 -13.62 -4.25
N ALA A 101 17.30 -13.36 -3.15
CA ALA A 101 15.99 -13.96 -2.86
C ALA A 101 14.91 -13.49 -3.83
N ILE A 102 14.99 -12.23 -4.31
CA ILE A 102 14.07 -11.70 -5.32
C ILE A 102 14.23 -12.51 -6.61
N ASP A 103 15.47 -12.64 -7.13
CA ASP A 103 15.74 -13.37 -8.37
C ASP A 103 15.32 -14.82 -8.30
N ALA A 104 15.60 -15.49 -7.18
CA ALA A 104 15.20 -16.89 -6.97
C ALA A 104 13.67 -17.04 -6.94
N THR A 105 12.96 -16.11 -6.29
CA THR A 105 11.49 -16.10 -6.23
C THR A 105 10.88 -15.80 -7.59
N VAL A 106 11.45 -14.87 -8.35
CA VAL A 106 11.05 -14.57 -9.72
C VAL A 106 11.24 -15.78 -10.63
N ASN A 107 12.40 -16.45 -10.54
CA ASN A 107 12.66 -17.68 -11.32
C ASN A 107 11.66 -18.80 -10.96
N LEU A 108 11.37 -18.98 -9.68
CA LEU A 108 10.36 -19.94 -9.23
C LEU A 108 8.97 -19.60 -9.80
N THR A 109 8.58 -18.32 -9.77
CA THR A 109 7.30 -17.85 -10.30
C THR A 109 7.19 -18.13 -11.79
N LEU A 110 8.23 -17.80 -12.57
CA LEU A 110 8.30 -18.06 -14.02
C LEU A 110 8.35 -19.56 -14.35
N HIS A 111 8.81 -20.38 -13.43
CA HIS A 111 8.80 -21.84 -13.64
C HIS A 111 7.44 -22.49 -13.36
N ILE A 112 6.70 -21.97 -12.39
CA ILE A 112 5.40 -22.51 -11.97
C ILE A 112 4.25 -21.98 -12.81
N LEU A 113 4.26 -20.68 -13.12
CA LEU A 113 3.18 -20.02 -13.85
C LEU A 113 3.48 -20.00 -15.35
N PRO A 114 2.56 -20.49 -16.19
CA PRO A 114 2.64 -20.25 -17.63
C PRO A 114 2.66 -18.76 -17.93
N ASP A 115 3.39 -18.36 -18.97
CA ASP A 115 3.60 -16.96 -19.35
C ASP A 115 2.29 -16.18 -19.47
N ASN A 116 1.31 -16.77 -20.12
CA ASN A 116 -0.02 -16.20 -20.34
C ASN A 116 -0.85 -16.01 -19.06
N LEU A 117 -0.50 -16.68 -17.97
CA LEU A 117 -1.19 -16.57 -16.67
C LEU A 117 -0.40 -15.76 -15.65
N LEU A 118 0.77 -15.22 -16.01
CA LEU A 118 1.64 -14.51 -15.08
C LEU A 118 0.96 -13.29 -14.43
N LEU A 119 0.37 -12.43 -15.24
CA LEU A 119 -0.31 -11.22 -14.75
C LEU A 119 -1.52 -11.58 -13.87
N ALA A 120 -2.32 -12.52 -14.31
CA ALA A 120 -3.47 -13.03 -13.56
C ALA A 120 -3.05 -13.70 -12.24
N GLY A 121 -1.96 -14.48 -12.26
CA GLY A 121 -1.43 -15.16 -11.08
C GLY A 121 -0.94 -14.17 -10.01
N ILE A 122 -0.24 -13.11 -10.40
CA ILE A 122 0.20 -12.06 -9.47
C ILE A 122 -1.00 -11.33 -8.85
N PHE A 123 -2.01 -11.02 -9.67
CA PHE A 123 -3.24 -10.41 -9.18
C PHE A 123 -3.94 -11.29 -8.14
N ILE A 124 -4.13 -12.59 -8.43
CA ILE A 124 -4.76 -13.55 -7.51
C ILE A 124 -3.94 -13.70 -6.22
N ALA A 125 -2.61 -13.78 -6.33
CA ALA A 125 -1.73 -13.86 -5.17
C ALA A 125 -1.87 -12.62 -4.29
N ALA A 126 -1.88 -11.42 -4.88
CA ALA A 126 -2.09 -10.17 -4.15
C ALA A 126 -3.47 -10.12 -3.47
N CYS A 127 -4.53 -10.55 -4.16
CA CYS A 127 -5.88 -10.66 -3.59
C CYS A 127 -5.90 -11.55 -2.36
N PHE A 128 -5.34 -12.76 -2.47
CA PHE A 128 -5.36 -13.77 -1.42
C PHE A 128 -4.54 -13.36 -0.20
N ILE A 129 -3.33 -12.85 -0.43
CA ILE A 129 -2.44 -12.40 0.64
C ILE A 129 -3.07 -11.23 1.39
N SER A 130 -3.58 -10.23 0.68
CA SER A 130 -4.22 -9.07 1.29
C SER A 130 -5.48 -9.43 2.08
N LEU A 131 -6.28 -10.36 1.55
CA LEU A 131 -7.46 -10.89 2.25
C LEU A 131 -7.05 -11.55 3.58
N SER A 132 -5.94 -12.29 3.58
CA SER A 132 -5.43 -13.05 4.73
C SER A 132 -4.77 -12.17 5.77
N ILE A 133 -3.97 -11.17 5.35
CA ILE A 133 -3.28 -10.25 6.27
C ILE A 133 -4.23 -9.15 6.78
N GLY A 134 -5.21 -8.76 5.96
CA GLY A 134 -6.13 -7.65 6.25
C GLY A 134 -5.48 -6.27 6.07
N THR A 135 -4.50 -6.16 5.17
CA THR A 135 -3.89 -4.86 4.83
C THR A 135 -3.38 -4.84 3.39
N SER A 136 -3.83 -3.85 2.63
CA SER A 136 -3.32 -3.60 1.27
C SER A 136 -1.87 -3.13 1.29
N VAL A 137 -1.52 -2.24 2.21
CA VAL A 137 -0.16 -1.67 2.30
C VAL A 137 0.89 -2.76 2.55
N GLY A 138 0.64 -3.66 3.52
CA GLY A 138 1.56 -4.76 3.82
C GLY A 138 1.75 -5.70 2.62
N THR A 139 0.68 -5.99 1.89
CA THR A 139 0.71 -6.84 0.70
C THR A 139 1.47 -6.18 -0.45
N ILE A 140 1.20 -4.90 -0.73
CA ILE A 140 1.92 -4.13 -1.77
C ILE A 140 3.42 -4.16 -1.50
N VAL A 141 3.80 -3.87 -0.26
CA VAL A 141 5.20 -3.83 0.16
C VAL A 141 5.89 -5.18 -0.01
N ALA A 142 5.24 -6.26 0.39
CA ALA A 142 5.80 -7.61 0.31
C ALA A 142 5.95 -8.10 -1.14
N LEU A 143 5.00 -7.79 -2.02
CA LEU A 143 4.97 -8.29 -3.39
C LEU A 143 5.66 -7.38 -4.41
N THR A 144 5.78 -6.08 -4.16
CA THR A 144 6.37 -5.14 -5.13
C THR A 144 7.78 -5.53 -5.57
N PRO A 145 8.72 -5.96 -4.70
CA PRO A 145 10.04 -6.37 -5.15
C PRO A 145 10.02 -7.55 -6.14
N VAL A 146 9.12 -8.51 -5.93
CA VAL A 146 8.94 -9.65 -6.84
C VAL A 146 8.32 -9.18 -8.16
N ALA A 147 7.32 -8.31 -8.10
CA ALA A 147 6.68 -7.72 -9.27
C ALA A 147 7.67 -6.93 -10.13
N VAL A 148 8.56 -6.16 -9.51
CA VAL A 148 9.65 -5.44 -10.19
C VAL A 148 10.58 -6.40 -10.91
N GLY A 149 11.06 -7.45 -10.23
CA GLY A 149 11.92 -8.46 -10.83
C GLY A 149 11.25 -9.24 -11.97
N LEU A 150 9.95 -9.51 -11.88
CA LEU A 150 9.17 -10.11 -12.96
C LEU A 150 9.05 -9.16 -14.16
N ALA A 151 8.75 -7.88 -13.94
CA ALA A 151 8.68 -6.87 -14.99
C ALA A 151 10.01 -6.76 -15.75
N GLU A 152 11.13 -6.71 -15.03
CA GLU A 152 12.47 -6.66 -15.62
C GLU A 152 12.78 -7.90 -16.49
N LYS A 153 12.39 -9.10 -16.04
CA LYS A 153 12.65 -10.35 -16.78
C LYS A 153 11.72 -10.59 -17.96
N THR A 154 10.48 -10.17 -17.86
CA THR A 154 9.48 -10.36 -18.93
C THR A 154 9.37 -9.21 -19.90
N GLY A 155 10.03 -8.09 -19.62
CA GLY A 155 9.89 -6.86 -20.41
C GLY A 155 8.52 -6.19 -20.28
N THR A 156 7.72 -6.60 -19.28
CA THR A 156 6.42 -5.98 -18.99
C THR A 156 6.65 -4.58 -18.41
N ASP A 157 5.79 -3.63 -18.75
CA ASP A 157 5.85 -2.28 -18.21
C ASP A 157 5.80 -2.27 -16.68
N LEU A 158 6.80 -1.67 -16.05
CA LEU A 158 6.96 -1.69 -14.58
C LEU A 158 5.77 -1.06 -13.83
N PRO A 159 5.31 0.16 -14.18
CA PRO A 159 4.10 0.74 -13.60
C PRO A 159 2.88 -0.17 -13.70
N TYR A 160 2.71 -0.84 -14.83
CA TYR A 160 1.60 -1.75 -15.04
C TYR A 160 1.69 -2.98 -14.14
N MET A 161 2.86 -3.62 -14.02
CA MET A 161 3.07 -4.77 -13.14
C MET A 161 2.81 -4.42 -11.65
N VAL A 162 3.26 -3.24 -11.22
CA VAL A 162 3.00 -2.75 -9.86
C VAL A 162 1.52 -2.44 -9.67
N ALA A 163 0.84 -1.87 -10.68
CA ALA A 163 -0.60 -1.61 -10.62
C ALA A 163 -1.43 -2.90 -10.44
N ILE A 164 -1.00 -4.02 -11.01
CA ILE A 164 -1.63 -5.34 -10.79
C ILE A 164 -1.57 -5.73 -9.31
N VAL A 165 -0.40 -5.59 -8.68
CA VAL A 165 -0.23 -5.87 -7.24
C VAL A 165 -1.10 -4.94 -6.40
N VAL A 166 -1.12 -3.65 -6.71
CA VAL A 166 -1.95 -2.66 -6.01
C VAL A 166 -3.43 -3.01 -6.12
N GLY A 167 -3.91 -3.29 -7.33
CA GLY A 167 -5.31 -3.65 -7.57
C GLY A 167 -5.74 -4.89 -6.80
N GLY A 168 -4.93 -5.96 -6.83
CA GLY A 168 -5.19 -7.19 -6.07
C GLY A 168 -5.16 -6.95 -4.56
N SER A 169 -4.21 -6.16 -4.10
CA SER A 169 -4.08 -5.83 -2.68
C SER A 169 -5.29 -5.05 -2.15
N PHE A 170 -5.79 -4.08 -2.89
CA PHE A 170 -7.01 -3.35 -2.52
C PHE A 170 -8.26 -4.23 -2.58
N PHE A 171 -8.34 -5.15 -3.54
CA PHE A 171 -9.43 -6.13 -3.59
C PHE A 171 -9.49 -6.95 -2.29
N GLY A 172 -8.35 -7.55 -1.90
CA GLY A 172 -8.28 -8.38 -0.69
C GLY A 172 -8.58 -7.59 0.59
N ASP A 173 -8.03 -6.38 0.73
CA ASP A 173 -8.26 -5.49 1.85
C ASP A 173 -9.75 -5.13 2.01
N ASN A 174 -10.42 -4.85 0.89
CA ASN A 174 -11.85 -4.53 0.88
C ASN A 174 -12.75 -5.68 1.36
N LEU A 175 -12.38 -6.92 1.09
CA LEU A 175 -13.14 -8.11 1.47
C LEU A 175 -12.66 -8.73 2.79
N SER A 176 -11.55 -8.26 3.37
CA SER A 176 -11.03 -8.78 4.63
C SER A 176 -11.91 -8.37 5.81
N PHE A 177 -12.19 -9.34 6.69
CA PHE A 177 -12.89 -9.10 7.96
C PHE A 177 -11.98 -8.51 9.05
N ILE A 178 -10.67 -8.62 8.88
CA ILE A 178 -9.66 -8.15 9.84
C ILE A 178 -8.97 -6.85 9.43
N SER A 179 -9.35 -6.28 8.28
CA SER A 179 -8.81 -5.02 7.79
C SER A 179 -9.18 -3.85 8.70
N ASP A 180 -8.18 -3.06 9.09
CA ASP A 180 -8.35 -1.86 9.93
C ASP A 180 -9.31 -0.85 9.28
N THR A 181 -9.19 -0.66 7.96
CA THR A 181 -10.06 0.24 7.20
C THR A 181 -11.50 -0.24 7.19
N THR A 182 -11.70 -1.54 7.04
CA THR A 182 -13.02 -2.19 7.08
C THR A 182 -13.64 -2.09 8.48
N ILE A 183 -12.86 -2.38 9.54
CA ILE A 183 -13.29 -2.27 10.93
C ILE A 183 -13.65 -0.82 11.26
N ALA A 184 -12.79 0.14 10.88
CA ALA A 184 -13.03 1.55 11.12
C ALA A 184 -14.31 2.03 10.42
N SER A 185 -14.49 1.71 9.13
CA SER A 185 -15.68 2.14 8.37
C SER A 185 -16.98 1.58 8.92
N THR A 186 -17.01 0.30 9.29
CA THR A 186 -18.22 -0.33 9.84
C THR A 186 -18.58 0.18 11.23
N LYS A 187 -17.57 0.35 12.11
CA LYS A 187 -17.79 0.87 13.46
C LYS A 187 -18.22 2.34 13.49
N THR A 188 -17.66 3.16 12.60
CA THR A 188 -18.04 4.60 12.55
C THR A 188 -19.42 4.82 11.97
N GLN A 189 -19.93 3.89 11.17
CA GLN A 189 -21.26 3.92 10.57
C GLN A 189 -22.28 3.05 11.30
N ASP A 190 -21.88 2.43 12.40
CA ASP A 190 -22.72 1.53 13.20
C ASP A 190 -23.35 0.38 12.39
N CYS A 191 -22.57 -0.11 11.39
CA CYS A 191 -22.98 -1.18 10.49
C CYS A 191 -22.43 -2.54 10.94
N VAL A 192 -23.15 -3.61 10.60
CA VAL A 192 -22.70 -4.97 10.84
C VAL A 192 -21.66 -5.36 9.77
N MET A 193 -20.52 -5.89 10.19
CA MET A 193 -19.42 -6.33 9.30
C MET A 193 -19.89 -7.29 8.20
N ARG A 194 -20.79 -8.21 8.54
CA ARG A 194 -21.38 -9.17 7.60
C ARG A 194 -22.13 -8.50 6.45
N ASP A 195 -22.87 -7.43 6.74
CA ASP A 195 -23.65 -6.72 5.74
C ASP A 195 -22.73 -5.94 4.80
N LYS A 196 -21.71 -5.30 5.35
CA LYS A 196 -20.65 -4.65 4.55
C LYS A 196 -19.98 -5.66 3.61
N PHE A 197 -19.61 -6.83 4.12
CA PHE A 197 -18.97 -7.88 3.31
C PHE A 197 -19.90 -8.31 2.16
N ARG A 198 -21.17 -8.58 2.45
CA ARG A 198 -22.15 -9.02 1.44
C ARG A 198 -22.35 -7.99 0.32
N VAL A 199 -22.45 -6.71 0.68
CA VAL A 199 -22.60 -5.63 -0.29
C VAL A 199 -21.32 -5.47 -1.11
N ASN A 200 -20.16 -5.39 -0.45
CA ASN A 200 -18.90 -5.25 -1.15
C ASN A 200 -18.60 -6.46 -2.06
N PHE A 201 -18.88 -7.67 -1.62
CA PHE A 201 -18.69 -8.87 -2.43
C PHE A 201 -19.44 -8.80 -3.76
N SER A 202 -20.69 -8.35 -3.74
CA SER A 202 -21.50 -8.22 -4.95
C SER A 202 -21.01 -7.14 -5.93
N ILE A 203 -20.25 -6.15 -5.45
CA ILE A 203 -19.67 -5.07 -6.27
C ILE A 203 -18.27 -5.43 -6.74
N VAL A 204 -17.42 -5.87 -5.80
CA VAL A 204 -15.97 -6.01 -6.06
C VAL A 204 -15.63 -7.29 -6.81
N VAL A 205 -16.38 -8.39 -6.57
CA VAL A 205 -16.10 -9.67 -7.25
C VAL A 205 -16.37 -9.60 -8.76
N PRO A 206 -17.50 -9.06 -9.25
CA PRO A 206 -17.68 -8.90 -10.70
C PRO A 206 -16.58 -8.04 -11.35
N ALA A 207 -16.16 -6.95 -10.67
CA ALA A 207 -15.07 -6.11 -11.14
C ALA A 207 -13.74 -6.89 -11.19
N ALA A 208 -13.44 -7.67 -10.15
CA ALA A 208 -12.22 -8.50 -10.12
C ALA A 208 -12.21 -9.57 -11.20
N ILE A 209 -13.36 -10.20 -11.47
CA ILE A 209 -13.46 -11.19 -12.57
C ILE A 209 -13.18 -10.52 -13.92
N LEU A 210 -13.76 -9.34 -14.16
CA LEU A 210 -13.51 -8.59 -15.38
C LEU A 210 -12.04 -8.25 -15.54
N VAL A 211 -11.42 -7.72 -14.48
CA VAL A 211 -9.98 -7.37 -14.46
C VAL A 211 -9.12 -8.62 -14.64
N LEU A 212 -9.47 -9.73 -14.00
CA LEU A 212 -8.78 -11.01 -14.17
C LEU A 212 -8.83 -11.50 -15.62
N CYS A 213 -9.99 -11.43 -16.27
CA CYS A 213 -10.13 -11.76 -17.69
C CYS A 213 -9.23 -10.85 -18.56
N LEU A 214 -9.15 -9.56 -18.26
CA LEU A 214 -8.25 -8.64 -18.97
C LEU A 214 -6.78 -9.03 -18.77
N TYR A 215 -6.37 -9.41 -17.55
CA TYR A 215 -5.00 -9.86 -17.28
C TYR A 215 -4.67 -11.18 -17.97
N VAL A 216 -5.59 -12.12 -18.05
CA VAL A 216 -5.41 -13.35 -18.83
C VAL A 216 -5.26 -13.01 -20.33
N PHE A 217 -6.10 -12.13 -20.86
CA PHE A 217 -6.03 -11.72 -22.26
C PHE A 217 -4.72 -10.99 -22.59
N GLN A 218 -4.31 -10.05 -21.75
CA GLN A 218 -3.05 -9.32 -21.93
C GLN A 218 -1.83 -10.21 -21.65
N GLY A 219 -1.96 -11.21 -20.78
CA GLY A 219 -0.94 -12.20 -20.53
C GLY A 219 -0.55 -13.03 -21.77
N LEU A 220 -1.43 -13.14 -22.76
CA LEU A 220 -1.12 -13.82 -24.03
C LEU A 220 0.03 -13.15 -24.81
N SER A 221 0.31 -11.88 -24.55
CA SER A 221 1.41 -11.13 -25.17
C SER A 221 2.68 -11.10 -24.31
N VAL A 222 2.64 -11.66 -23.09
CA VAL A 222 3.80 -11.74 -22.21
C VAL A 222 4.62 -12.98 -22.60
N SER A 223 5.91 -12.77 -22.78
CA SER A 223 6.86 -13.86 -23.06
C SER A 223 7.90 -13.91 -21.96
N ALA A 224 7.98 -15.03 -21.26
CA ALA A 224 9.08 -15.24 -20.33
C ALA A 224 10.37 -15.56 -21.11
N PRO A 225 11.55 -15.23 -20.57
CA PRO A 225 12.83 -15.58 -21.20
C PRO A 225 12.93 -17.11 -21.35
N ALA A 226 13.38 -17.54 -22.53
CA ALA A 226 13.51 -18.97 -22.87
C ALA A 226 14.43 -19.77 -21.95
N GLN A 227 15.27 -19.12 -21.17
CA GLN A 227 16.13 -19.74 -20.16
C GLN A 227 15.77 -19.20 -18.77
N VAL A 228 14.90 -19.92 -18.06
CA VAL A 228 14.72 -19.71 -16.63
C VAL A 228 15.94 -20.32 -15.93
N GLN A 229 16.67 -19.49 -15.17
CA GLN A 229 17.83 -19.96 -14.40
C GLN A 229 17.40 -21.01 -13.37
N THR A 230 18.34 -21.86 -12.99
CA THR A 230 18.11 -22.89 -11.96
C THR A 230 17.60 -22.27 -10.66
N ILE A 231 16.55 -22.87 -10.09
CA ILE A 231 15.93 -22.37 -8.87
C ILE A 231 16.86 -22.65 -7.69
N GLU A 232 17.34 -21.61 -7.04
CA GLU A 232 18.08 -21.71 -5.79
C GLU A 232 17.11 -21.73 -4.60
N TRP A 233 16.61 -22.91 -4.24
CA TRP A 233 15.57 -23.10 -3.22
C TRP A 233 15.86 -22.40 -1.89
N ILE A 234 17.11 -22.39 -1.44
CA ILE A 234 17.51 -21.73 -0.19
C ILE A 234 17.22 -20.24 -0.22
N LYS A 235 17.42 -19.61 -1.36
CA LYS A 235 17.18 -18.16 -1.53
C LYS A 235 15.70 -17.81 -1.66
N VAL A 236 14.83 -18.78 -1.97
CA VAL A 236 13.36 -18.59 -2.00
C VAL A 236 12.76 -18.59 -0.59
N ILE A 237 13.40 -19.26 0.37
CA ILE A 237 12.89 -19.42 1.73
C ILE A 237 12.43 -18.12 2.39
N PRO A 238 13.16 -16.99 2.33
CA PRO A 238 12.71 -15.74 2.94
C PRO A 238 11.32 -15.30 2.46
N TYR A 239 11.07 -15.37 1.16
CA TYR A 239 9.75 -15.02 0.62
C TYR A 239 8.67 -16.04 0.99
N LEU A 240 8.99 -17.33 1.05
CA LEU A 240 8.04 -18.34 1.51
C LEU A 240 7.65 -18.13 2.99
N ILE A 241 8.61 -17.73 3.83
CA ILE A 241 8.34 -17.40 5.23
C ILE A 241 7.45 -16.16 5.31
N VAL A 242 7.77 -15.08 4.57
CA VAL A 242 6.96 -13.87 4.52
C VAL A 242 5.54 -14.18 4.07
N LEU A 243 5.37 -14.92 2.97
CA LEU A 243 4.06 -15.29 2.45
C LEU A 243 3.30 -16.22 3.41
N GLY A 244 3.96 -17.24 3.95
CA GLY A 244 3.35 -18.20 4.88
C GLY A 244 2.91 -17.52 6.19
N THR A 245 3.75 -16.67 6.78
CA THR A 245 3.41 -15.95 8.01
C THR A 245 2.34 -14.88 7.75
N ALA A 246 2.36 -14.24 6.58
CA ALA A 246 1.33 -13.32 6.15
C ALA A 246 -0.04 -14.01 6.05
N VAL A 247 -0.11 -15.15 5.34
CA VAL A 247 -1.34 -15.96 5.23
C VAL A 247 -1.81 -16.48 6.58
N ALA A 248 -0.88 -16.78 7.50
CA ALA A 248 -1.20 -17.17 8.88
C ALA A 248 -1.73 -16.00 9.75
N GLY A 249 -1.82 -14.78 9.21
CA GLY A 249 -2.34 -13.61 9.92
C GLY A 249 -1.37 -13.00 10.95
N VAL A 250 -0.07 -13.27 10.80
CA VAL A 250 0.96 -12.65 11.64
C VAL A 250 1.03 -11.15 11.36
N ASN A 251 1.31 -10.36 12.41
CA ASN A 251 1.44 -8.91 12.28
C ASN A 251 2.49 -8.53 11.23
N VAL A 252 2.13 -7.64 10.30
CA VAL A 252 2.98 -7.21 9.17
C VAL A 252 4.37 -6.75 9.59
N MET A 253 4.50 -6.06 10.72
CA MET A 253 5.82 -5.63 11.21
C MET A 253 6.70 -6.83 11.57
N LEU A 254 6.13 -7.88 12.19
CA LEU A 254 6.86 -9.11 12.50
C LEU A 254 7.21 -9.88 11.23
N VAL A 255 6.30 -9.94 10.27
CA VAL A 255 6.52 -10.58 8.95
C VAL A 255 7.72 -9.95 8.23
N LEU A 256 7.86 -8.63 8.28
CA LEU A 256 8.95 -7.91 7.61
C LEU A 256 10.28 -7.94 8.38
N LEU A 257 10.28 -8.36 9.65
CA LEU A 257 11.47 -8.54 10.48
C LEU A 257 12.08 -9.95 10.37
N LEU A 258 11.29 -10.93 9.92
CA LEU A 258 11.72 -12.32 9.72
C LEU A 258 12.50 -12.50 8.42
#